data_23c6fe5da988978851c4c9f274bcb5f1
#
_entry.id   23c6fe5da988978851c4c9f274bcb5f1
#
_cell.length_a   1.000
_cell.length_b   1.000
_cell.length_c   1.000
_cell.angle_alpha   90.00
_cell.angle_beta   90.00
_cell.angle_gamma   90.00
#
_symmetry.space_group_name_H-M   'P 1'
#
loop_
_entity.id
_entity.type
_entity.pdbx_description
1 polymer ?
#
loop_
_entity_poly.entity_id
_entity_poly.type
_entity_poly.pdbx_seq_one_letter_code
_entity_poly.pdbx_strand_id
1 'polypeptide(L)'
;LPDLMKAGKGTPFGKAALDVMFAVRYERRTGVTRENGTAKAFDWGHENEPLAVEWLRTQLLNEIKSCTTDFEDIVFNEPFEGFGDSPDAYVYGFDGKVSALVEIKCPMSQGKIESLQLLQEINDKDEYYWQFLGHFLGRPDIDTLYYVIYDGYVNDGRLLEMHRSDHTENIQKLYDRVRLANEMIDESLRSGRDFPECIDKAKEVLAIKAEIETLKPKAKGNVPVQNQITRLKKQLKKLKLASTVTTH
;
A
#
# COMPACT_ATOMS: atom_id res chain seq x y z
N LEU A 1 -0.90 6.09 1.40
CA LEU A 1 -1.96 5.55 0.54
C LEU A 1 -3.23 6.39 0.52
N PRO A 2 -3.76 6.92 1.64
CA PRO A 2 -5.01 7.71 1.62
C PRO A 2 -5.00 8.87 0.62
N ASP A 3 -3.91 9.61 0.52
CA ASP A 3 -3.80 10.74 -0.42
C ASP A 3 -3.80 10.27 -1.88
N LEU A 4 -3.21 9.13 -2.16
CA LEU A 4 -3.22 8.56 -3.51
C LEU A 4 -4.64 8.19 -3.96
N MET A 5 -5.55 7.88 -3.04
CA MET A 5 -6.95 7.53 -3.34
C MET A 5 -7.83 8.74 -3.64
N LYS A 6 -7.36 9.98 -3.44
CA LYS A 6 -8.13 11.19 -3.73
C LYS A 6 -8.17 11.49 -5.23
N ALA A 7 -9.36 11.45 -5.81
CA ALA A 7 -9.57 11.79 -7.22
C ALA A 7 -9.57 13.30 -7.44
N GLY A 8 -9.19 13.74 -8.64
CA GLY A 8 -9.34 15.11 -9.12
C GLY A 8 -10.65 15.30 -9.85
N LYS A 9 -11.02 16.55 -10.13
CA LYS A 9 -12.19 16.90 -10.93
C LYS A 9 -11.90 16.54 -12.41
N GLY A 10 -12.51 15.46 -12.88
CA GLY A 10 -12.31 14.97 -14.26
C GLY A 10 -10.98 14.25 -14.52
N THR A 11 -10.20 13.98 -13.48
CA THR A 11 -8.92 13.26 -13.58
C THR A 11 -8.87 12.14 -12.54
N PRO A 12 -8.17 11.01 -12.83
CA PRO A 12 -8.07 9.91 -11.87
C PRO A 12 -7.36 10.32 -10.57
N PHE A 13 -6.43 11.28 -10.61
CA PHE A 13 -5.63 11.72 -9.48
C PHE A 13 -5.86 13.19 -9.14
N GLY A 14 -6.22 13.48 -7.90
CA GLY A 14 -6.32 14.83 -7.36
C GLY A 14 -4.96 15.40 -6.95
N LYS A 15 -4.92 16.66 -6.51
CA LYS A 15 -3.68 17.36 -6.16
C LYS A 15 -2.85 16.58 -5.12
N ALA A 16 -3.47 16.12 -4.04
CA ALA A 16 -2.76 15.37 -3.00
C ALA A 16 -2.13 14.06 -3.54
N ALA A 17 -2.82 13.37 -4.44
CA ALA A 17 -2.29 12.18 -5.09
C ALA A 17 -1.10 12.51 -6.01
N LEU A 18 -1.19 13.61 -6.77
CA LEU A 18 -0.10 14.08 -7.62
C LEU A 18 1.13 14.47 -6.78
N ASP A 19 0.93 15.13 -5.64
CA ASP A 19 2.03 15.49 -4.73
C ASP A 19 2.78 14.24 -4.24
N VAL A 20 2.06 13.16 -3.90
CA VAL A 20 2.67 11.87 -3.56
C VAL A 20 3.44 11.29 -4.75
N MET A 21 2.84 11.29 -5.95
CA MET A 21 3.48 10.77 -7.16
C MET A 21 4.75 11.56 -7.52
N PHE A 22 4.75 12.88 -7.37
CA PHE A 22 5.95 13.71 -7.55
C PHE A 22 7.04 13.39 -6.55
N ALA A 23 6.70 13.15 -5.29
CA ALA A 23 7.68 12.74 -4.27
C ALA A 23 8.34 11.41 -4.64
N VAL A 24 7.56 10.39 -5.00
CA VAL A 24 8.08 9.09 -5.44
C VAL A 24 8.91 9.21 -6.72
N ARG A 25 8.46 10.04 -7.68
CA ARG A 25 9.24 10.31 -8.90
C ARG A 25 10.59 10.96 -8.58
N TYR A 26 10.61 11.91 -7.66
CA TYR A 26 11.85 12.56 -7.22
C TYR A 26 12.81 11.56 -6.58
N GLU A 27 12.31 10.75 -5.66
CA GLU A 27 13.07 9.69 -4.99
C GLU A 27 13.69 8.70 -5.99
N ARG A 28 12.89 8.17 -6.93
CA ARG A 28 13.39 7.27 -7.98
C ARG A 28 14.46 7.89 -8.88
N ARG A 29 14.36 9.20 -9.14
CA ARG A 29 15.31 9.92 -9.98
C ARG A 29 16.63 10.23 -9.27
N THR A 30 16.58 10.49 -7.96
CA THR A 30 17.71 11.05 -7.20
C THR A 30 18.29 10.08 -6.18
N GLY A 31 17.55 9.05 -5.78
CA GLY A 31 17.91 8.18 -4.65
C GLY A 31 17.77 8.86 -3.28
N VAL A 32 17.18 10.07 -3.23
CA VAL A 32 17.01 10.84 -1.99
C VAL A 32 15.59 10.69 -1.51
N THR A 33 15.41 10.02 -0.38
CA THR A 33 14.11 9.89 0.31
C THR A 33 13.76 11.19 1.03
N ARG A 34 12.49 11.53 1.06
CA ARG A 34 12.01 12.69 1.83
C ARG A 34 12.28 12.44 3.31
N GLU A 35 12.99 13.35 3.95
CA GLU A 35 13.07 13.36 5.41
C GLU A 35 11.69 13.68 5.98
N ASN A 36 11.14 12.76 6.75
CA ASN A 36 9.97 13.03 7.58
C ASN A 36 10.44 13.86 8.76
N GLY A 37 9.96 15.11 8.85
CA GLY A 37 10.26 15.95 10.01
C GLY A 37 9.75 15.29 11.29
N THR A 38 10.55 15.34 12.35
CA THR A 38 10.16 14.90 13.69
C THR A 38 9.09 15.85 14.24
N ALA A 39 7.83 15.40 14.27
CA ALA A 39 6.77 16.07 14.99
C ALA A 39 6.62 15.39 16.37
N LYS A 40 6.33 16.17 17.43
CA LYS A 40 6.07 15.62 18.77
C LYS A 40 5.04 14.48 18.78
N ALA A 41 4.08 14.52 17.87
CA ALA A 41 3.09 13.46 17.73
C ALA A 41 3.69 12.14 17.20
N PHE A 42 4.78 12.22 16.43
CA PHE A 42 5.51 11.04 15.94
C PHE A 42 6.31 10.39 17.08
N ASP A 43 7.03 11.22 17.85
CA ASP A 43 7.77 10.73 19.03
C ASP A 43 6.81 10.07 20.04
N TRP A 44 5.66 10.72 20.30
CA TRP A 44 4.60 10.16 21.16
C TRP A 44 4.09 8.80 20.63
N GLY A 45 3.85 8.67 19.32
CA GLY A 45 3.46 7.41 18.70
C GLY A 45 4.47 6.31 19.00
N HIS A 46 5.73 6.54 18.67
CA HIS A 46 6.81 5.58 18.89
C HIS A 46 7.01 5.19 20.37
N GLU A 47 6.85 6.11 21.29
CA GLU A 47 6.95 5.82 22.73
C GLU A 47 5.80 4.93 23.21
N ASN A 48 4.61 5.05 22.61
CA ASN A 48 3.40 4.34 23.04
C ASN A 48 3.11 3.06 22.26
N GLU A 49 3.64 2.86 21.06
CA GLU A 49 3.45 1.64 20.28
C GLU A 49 3.85 0.34 21.04
N PRO A 50 5.00 0.27 21.73
CA PRO A 50 5.34 -0.92 22.52
C PRO A 50 4.34 -1.19 23.65
N LEU A 51 3.81 -0.14 24.29
CA LEU A 51 2.81 -0.25 25.35
C LEU A 51 1.46 -0.75 24.79
N ALA A 52 1.08 -0.28 23.60
CA ALA A 52 -0.09 -0.74 22.89
C ALA A 52 0.02 -2.23 22.52
N VAL A 53 1.20 -2.72 22.14
CA VAL A 53 1.44 -4.15 21.89
C VAL A 53 1.26 -4.95 23.16
N GLU A 54 1.82 -4.49 24.30
CA GLU A 54 1.65 -5.17 25.60
C GLU A 54 0.17 -5.18 26.02
N TRP A 55 -0.54 -4.07 25.83
CA TRP A 55 -1.98 -4.01 26.06
C TRP A 55 -2.73 -5.02 25.15
N LEU A 56 -2.44 -5.07 23.87
CA LEU A 56 -3.06 -5.99 22.91
C LEU A 56 -2.82 -7.46 23.33
N ARG A 57 -1.67 -7.80 23.86
CA ARG A 57 -1.38 -9.15 24.39
C ARG A 57 -2.31 -9.56 25.52
N THR A 58 -2.79 -8.60 26.30
CA THR A 58 -3.79 -8.88 27.36
C THR A 58 -5.19 -9.14 26.79
N GLN A 59 -5.47 -8.65 25.57
CA GLN A 59 -6.76 -8.85 24.91
C GLN A 59 -6.79 -10.15 24.08
N LEU A 60 -5.66 -10.58 23.57
CA LEU A 60 -5.52 -11.75 22.72
C LEU A 60 -4.77 -12.87 23.43
N LEU A 61 -5.23 -14.10 23.26
CA LEU A 61 -4.54 -15.30 23.79
C LEU A 61 -3.43 -15.79 22.85
N ASN A 62 -3.20 -15.12 21.74
CA ASN A 62 -2.21 -15.45 20.74
C ASN A 62 -0.88 -14.74 21.02
N GLU A 63 0.21 -15.30 20.50
CA GLU A 63 1.50 -14.64 20.50
C GLU A 63 1.47 -13.41 19.59
N ILE A 64 2.09 -12.31 20.04
CA ILE A 64 2.27 -11.10 19.24
C ILE A 64 3.75 -10.78 19.15
N LYS A 65 4.22 -10.67 17.91
CA LYS A 65 5.57 -10.20 17.61
C LYS A 65 5.46 -8.77 17.06
N SER A 66 6.07 -7.80 17.75
CA SER A 66 6.17 -6.44 17.23
C SER A 66 7.03 -6.43 15.98
N CYS A 67 6.57 -5.72 14.96
CA CYS A 67 7.40 -5.33 13.84
C CYS A 67 8.22 -4.11 14.25
N THR A 68 9.50 -4.13 13.94
CA THR A 68 10.34 -2.96 13.97
C THR A 68 10.36 -2.33 12.57
N THR A 69 10.79 -1.08 12.48
CA THR A 69 11.08 -0.45 11.18
C THR A 69 12.33 -1.02 10.51
N ASP A 70 12.87 -2.12 11.04
CA ASP A 70 13.97 -2.84 10.45
C ASP A 70 13.58 -3.39 9.08
N PHE A 71 14.48 -3.28 8.14
CA PHE A 71 14.27 -3.60 6.72
C PHE A 71 13.75 -5.02 6.49
N GLU A 72 14.02 -5.94 7.41
CA GLU A 72 13.61 -7.35 7.35
C GLU A 72 12.10 -7.55 7.58
N ASP A 73 11.44 -6.63 8.27
CA ASP A 73 10.01 -6.72 8.59
C ASP A 73 9.11 -6.04 7.54
N ILE A 74 9.70 -5.33 6.58
CA ILE A 74 8.96 -4.66 5.50
C ILE A 74 8.76 -5.61 4.34
N VAL A 75 7.53 -5.74 3.87
CA VAL A 75 7.22 -6.44 2.62
C VAL A 75 7.54 -5.52 1.44
N PHE A 76 8.47 -5.96 0.58
CA PHE A 76 8.84 -5.22 -0.63
C PHE A 76 8.44 -5.98 -1.90
N ASN A 77 8.05 -5.19 -2.91
CA ASN A 77 7.74 -5.69 -4.25
C ASN A 77 6.57 -6.68 -4.34
N GLU A 78 5.78 -6.78 -3.29
CA GLU A 78 4.54 -7.54 -3.29
C GLU A 78 3.34 -6.58 -3.07
N PRO A 79 2.30 -6.68 -3.86
CA PRO A 79 2.03 -7.60 -4.98
C PRO A 79 2.71 -7.20 -6.30
N PHE A 80 3.49 -6.12 -6.35
CA PHE A 80 4.25 -5.68 -7.53
C PHE A 80 5.45 -4.81 -7.14
N GLU A 81 6.40 -4.70 -8.06
CA GLU A 81 7.62 -3.89 -7.89
C GLU A 81 7.30 -2.44 -7.51
N GLY A 82 7.95 -1.94 -6.47
CA GLY A 82 7.80 -0.58 -5.95
C GLY A 82 6.64 -0.39 -4.96
N PHE A 83 5.95 -1.47 -4.57
CA PHE A 83 5.07 -1.46 -3.41
C PHE A 83 5.86 -1.89 -2.16
N GLY A 84 5.59 -1.24 -1.04
CA GLY A 84 6.13 -1.60 0.27
C GLY A 84 5.05 -1.51 1.33
N ASP A 85 5.10 -2.41 2.29
CA ASP A 85 4.15 -2.50 3.39
C ASP A 85 4.86 -2.90 4.69
N SER A 86 4.49 -2.25 5.80
CA SER A 86 5.04 -2.49 7.13
C SER A 86 3.92 -2.33 8.17
N PRO A 87 3.25 -3.42 8.55
CA PRO A 87 2.36 -3.42 9.70
C PRO A 87 3.12 -3.17 11.00
N ASP A 88 2.46 -2.61 12.01
CA ASP A 88 3.11 -2.32 13.30
C ASP A 88 3.39 -3.59 14.12
N ALA A 89 2.59 -4.66 13.93
CA ALA A 89 2.84 -5.97 14.54
C ALA A 89 2.16 -7.11 13.77
N TYR A 90 2.54 -8.35 14.13
CA TYR A 90 1.90 -9.57 13.65
C TYR A 90 1.35 -10.39 14.81
N VAL A 91 0.16 -10.97 14.64
CA VAL A 91 -0.36 -12.01 15.54
C VAL A 91 -0.04 -13.37 14.93
N TYR A 92 0.49 -14.26 15.74
CA TYR A 92 0.80 -15.63 15.35
C TYR A 92 -0.27 -16.60 15.89
N GLY A 93 -0.68 -17.53 15.06
CA GLY A 93 -1.52 -18.63 15.46
C GLY A 93 -0.73 -19.71 16.23
N PHE A 94 -1.43 -20.66 16.82
CA PHE A 94 -0.81 -21.80 17.53
C PHE A 94 0.07 -22.69 16.63
N ASP A 95 -0.10 -22.59 15.32
CA ASP A 95 0.73 -23.28 14.32
C ASP A 95 2.03 -22.50 13.99
N GLY A 96 2.27 -21.38 14.64
CA GLY A 96 3.44 -20.53 14.44
C GLY A 96 3.39 -19.69 13.16
N LYS A 97 2.23 -19.64 12.46
CA LYS A 97 2.07 -18.79 11.29
C LYS A 97 1.39 -17.48 11.64
N VAL A 98 1.65 -16.46 10.84
CA VAL A 98 0.93 -15.19 10.96
C VAL A 98 -0.55 -15.42 10.68
N SER A 99 -1.40 -15.07 11.63
CA SER A 99 -2.86 -15.21 11.57
C SER A 99 -3.56 -13.88 11.41
N ALA A 100 -2.96 -12.77 11.85
CA ALA A 100 -3.49 -11.44 11.66
C ALA A 100 -2.39 -10.38 11.58
N LEU A 101 -2.70 -9.26 10.93
CA LEU A 101 -1.92 -8.04 10.89
C LEU A 101 -2.39 -7.11 12.00
N VAL A 102 -1.53 -6.22 12.46
CA VAL A 102 -1.87 -5.22 13.47
C VAL A 102 -1.42 -3.85 12.99
N GLU A 103 -2.32 -2.89 13.07
CA GLU A 103 -2.02 -1.48 12.91
C GLU A 103 -2.38 -0.74 14.20
N ILE A 104 -1.45 0.06 14.71
CA ILE A 104 -1.57 0.76 15.99
C ILE A 104 -1.64 2.26 15.74
N LYS A 105 -2.56 2.91 16.41
CA LYS A 105 -2.60 4.36 16.46
C LYS A 105 -2.62 4.82 17.92
N CYS A 106 -1.60 5.62 18.28
CA CYS A 106 -1.44 6.24 19.59
C CYS A 106 -1.56 7.75 19.44
N PRO A 107 -2.76 8.33 19.29
CA PRO A 107 -2.90 9.77 19.10
C PRO A 107 -2.48 10.54 20.34
N MET A 108 -1.73 11.63 20.16
CA MET A 108 -1.40 12.56 21.26
C MET A 108 -2.58 13.48 21.61
N SER A 109 -3.50 13.73 20.68
CA SER A 109 -4.65 14.60 20.88
C SER A 109 -5.79 13.87 21.55
N GLN A 110 -6.22 14.31 22.72
CA GLN A 110 -7.36 13.76 23.45
C GLN A 110 -8.65 13.73 22.62
N GLY A 111 -8.96 14.82 21.90
CA GLY A 111 -10.12 14.85 21.00
C GLY A 111 -10.05 13.80 19.88
N LYS A 112 -8.84 13.51 19.41
CA LYS A 112 -8.62 12.43 18.41
C LYS A 112 -8.81 11.05 19.04
N ILE A 113 -8.28 10.83 20.25
CA ILE A 113 -8.48 9.58 21.00
C ILE A 113 -9.97 9.31 21.16
N GLU A 114 -10.72 10.27 21.72
CA GLU A 114 -12.16 10.15 21.92
C GLU A 114 -12.90 9.82 20.61
N SER A 115 -12.58 10.55 19.53
CA SER A 115 -13.25 10.32 18.23
C SER A 115 -13.00 8.93 17.67
N LEU A 116 -11.78 8.40 17.83
CA LEU A 116 -11.42 7.06 17.36
C LEU A 116 -12.00 5.97 18.27
N GLN A 117 -12.03 6.20 19.58
CA GLN A 117 -12.64 5.25 20.52
C GLN A 117 -14.16 5.11 20.36
N LEU A 118 -14.83 6.08 19.74
CA LEU A 118 -16.25 6.00 19.40
C LEU A 118 -16.55 5.26 18.10
N LEU A 119 -15.55 4.89 17.31
CA LEU A 119 -15.76 4.12 16.09
C LEU A 119 -16.42 2.79 16.41
N GLN A 120 -17.47 2.43 15.70
CA GLN A 120 -18.15 1.14 15.85
C GLN A 120 -17.61 0.10 14.85
N GLU A 121 -17.22 0.55 13.68
CA GLU A 121 -16.72 -0.25 12.58
C GLU A 121 -15.69 0.55 11.75
N ILE A 122 -14.89 -0.14 10.99
CA ILE A 122 -13.93 0.44 10.06
C ILE A 122 -14.57 0.49 8.67
N ASN A 123 -14.63 1.67 8.05
CA ASN A 123 -15.24 1.86 6.74
C ASN A 123 -14.46 2.88 5.89
N ASP A 124 -14.85 3.08 4.64
CA ASP A 124 -14.14 3.89 3.64
C ASP A 124 -14.07 5.40 3.94
N LYS A 125 -14.75 5.87 4.98
CA LYS A 125 -14.68 7.26 5.48
C LYS A 125 -13.61 7.45 6.53
N ASP A 126 -13.07 6.36 7.11
CA ASP A 126 -12.01 6.44 8.09
C ASP A 126 -10.69 6.85 7.43
N GLU A 127 -9.96 7.73 8.11
CA GLU A 127 -8.71 8.27 7.56
C GLU A 127 -7.64 7.21 7.33
N TYR A 128 -7.64 6.11 8.09
CA TYR A 128 -6.66 5.02 7.99
C TYR A 128 -7.13 3.85 7.12
N TYR A 129 -8.39 3.84 6.68
CA TYR A 129 -8.98 2.75 5.92
C TYR A 129 -8.12 2.27 4.75
N TRP A 130 -7.64 3.20 3.91
CA TRP A 130 -6.81 2.84 2.76
C TRP A 130 -5.40 2.35 3.13
N GLN A 131 -4.91 2.69 4.33
CA GLN A 131 -3.68 2.12 4.88
C GLN A 131 -3.91 0.64 5.23
N PHE A 132 -5.02 0.32 5.90
CA PHE A 132 -5.39 -1.06 6.24
C PHE A 132 -5.54 -1.93 5.00
N LEU A 133 -6.17 -1.41 3.94
CA LEU A 133 -6.24 -2.13 2.67
C LEU A 133 -4.86 -2.30 2.01
N GLY A 134 -3.92 -1.40 2.28
CA GLY A 134 -2.52 -1.53 1.87
C GLY A 134 -1.85 -2.74 2.52
N HIS A 135 -2.07 -2.96 3.82
CA HIS A 135 -1.58 -4.14 4.54
C HIS A 135 -2.12 -5.44 3.93
N PHE A 136 -3.42 -5.48 3.61
CA PHE A 136 -4.00 -6.63 2.91
C PHE A 136 -3.47 -6.82 1.49
N LEU A 137 -3.02 -5.77 0.82
CA LEU A 137 -2.34 -5.90 -0.47
C LEU A 137 -0.95 -6.52 -0.32
N GLY A 138 -0.18 -6.09 0.68
CA GLY A 138 1.15 -6.62 0.98
C GLY A 138 1.12 -8.07 1.47
N ARG A 139 0.03 -8.47 2.14
CA ARG A 139 -0.14 -9.80 2.72
C ARG A 139 -1.46 -10.44 2.29
N PRO A 140 -1.55 -10.90 1.03
CA PRO A 140 -2.78 -11.45 0.47
C PRO A 140 -3.21 -12.80 1.11
N ASP A 141 -2.32 -13.43 1.83
CA ASP A 141 -2.52 -14.67 2.57
C ASP A 141 -3.23 -14.47 3.93
N ILE A 142 -3.34 -13.22 4.42
CA ILE A 142 -3.94 -12.89 5.71
C ILE A 142 -5.31 -12.25 5.50
N ASP A 143 -6.31 -12.74 6.22
CA ASP A 143 -7.70 -12.24 6.16
C ASP A 143 -8.03 -11.25 7.29
N THR A 144 -7.31 -11.29 8.41
CA THR A 144 -7.63 -10.50 9.61
C THR A 144 -6.63 -9.38 9.84
N LEU A 145 -7.13 -8.18 10.15
CA LEU A 145 -6.36 -7.05 10.64
C LEU A 145 -6.99 -6.53 11.93
N TYR A 146 -6.18 -6.37 12.95
CA TYR A 146 -6.52 -5.72 14.18
C TYR A 146 -6.10 -4.25 14.14
N TYR A 147 -7.07 -3.37 14.32
CA TYR A 147 -6.83 -1.94 14.48
C TYR A 147 -6.87 -1.60 15.97
N VAL A 148 -5.72 -1.22 16.51
CA VAL A 148 -5.55 -0.84 17.91
C VAL A 148 -5.52 0.67 18.02
N ILE A 149 -6.45 1.21 18.81
CA ILE A 149 -6.50 2.63 19.18
C ILE A 149 -6.09 2.69 20.65
N TYR A 150 -4.87 3.14 20.92
CA TYR A 150 -4.29 3.14 22.25
C TYR A 150 -4.22 4.56 22.84
N ASP A 151 -4.73 4.69 24.07
CA ASP A 151 -4.63 5.91 24.87
C ASP A 151 -3.45 5.81 25.83
N GLY A 152 -2.32 6.41 25.46
CA GLY A 152 -1.11 6.42 26.27
C GLY A 152 -1.22 7.22 27.57
N TYR A 153 -2.28 8.02 27.75
CA TYR A 153 -2.45 8.78 29.00
C TYR A 153 -3.03 7.93 30.13
N VAL A 154 -3.87 6.94 29.77
CA VAL A 154 -4.53 6.07 30.75
C VAL A 154 -4.13 4.60 30.64
N ASN A 155 -3.23 4.28 29.71
CA ASN A 155 -2.74 2.93 29.43
C ASN A 155 -3.89 1.94 29.12
N ASP A 156 -4.83 2.37 28.31
CA ASP A 156 -5.99 1.58 27.87
C ASP A 156 -6.19 1.75 26.37
N GLY A 157 -7.00 0.89 25.78
CA GLY A 157 -7.17 0.94 24.33
C GLY A 157 -8.50 0.35 23.87
N ARG A 158 -8.72 0.45 22.57
CA ARG A 158 -9.80 -0.18 21.86
C ARG A 158 -9.29 -1.03 20.74
N LEU A 159 -9.85 -2.20 20.58
CA LEU A 159 -9.57 -3.15 19.51
C LEU A 159 -10.75 -3.20 18.54
N LEU A 160 -10.49 -2.98 17.27
CA LEU A 160 -11.43 -3.22 16.18
C LEU A 160 -10.83 -4.29 15.26
N GLU A 161 -11.69 -5.10 14.67
CA GLU A 161 -11.31 -6.17 13.76
C GLU A 161 -11.85 -5.86 12.36
N MET A 162 -11.04 -6.15 11.34
CA MET A 162 -11.37 -5.96 9.94
C MET A 162 -11.00 -7.22 9.16
N HIS A 163 -11.89 -7.68 8.30
CA HIS A 163 -11.65 -8.84 7.45
C HIS A 163 -11.43 -8.44 5.99
N ARG A 164 -10.35 -8.95 5.41
CA ARG A 164 -10.01 -8.73 4.00
C ARG A 164 -11.15 -9.13 3.06
N SER A 165 -11.82 -10.25 3.36
CA SER A 165 -12.95 -10.79 2.59
C SER A 165 -14.09 -9.81 2.41
N ASP A 166 -14.33 -8.91 3.39
CA ASP A 166 -15.41 -7.92 3.36
C ASP A 166 -15.08 -6.69 2.50
N HIS A 167 -13.80 -6.53 2.11
CA HIS A 167 -13.31 -5.32 1.43
C HIS A 167 -12.67 -5.59 0.06
N THR A 168 -12.94 -6.75 -0.54
CA THR A 168 -12.30 -7.21 -1.79
C THR A 168 -12.41 -6.22 -2.95
N GLU A 169 -13.56 -5.56 -3.12
CA GLU A 169 -13.74 -4.55 -4.17
C GLU A 169 -12.85 -3.31 -3.96
N ASN A 170 -12.74 -2.84 -2.72
CA ASN A 170 -11.93 -1.66 -2.41
C ASN A 170 -10.43 -2.00 -2.44
N ILE A 171 -10.05 -3.21 -2.06
CA ILE A 171 -8.68 -3.73 -2.23
C ILE A 171 -8.32 -3.75 -3.73
N GLN A 172 -9.22 -4.21 -4.59
CA GLN A 172 -9.00 -4.19 -6.04
C GLN A 172 -8.90 -2.75 -6.59
N LYS A 173 -9.75 -1.82 -6.13
CA LYS A 173 -9.64 -0.39 -6.49
C LYS A 173 -8.30 0.20 -6.07
N LEU A 174 -7.83 -0.10 -4.86
CA LEU A 174 -6.52 0.34 -4.38
C LEU A 174 -5.40 -0.22 -5.25
N TYR A 175 -5.42 -1.52 -5.53
CA TYR A 175 -4.45 -2.20 -6.37
C TYR A 175 -4.33 -1.55 -7.75
N ASP A 176 -5.46 -1.36 -8.44
CA ASP A 176 -5.48 -0.78 -9.79
C ASP A 176 -4.97 0.66 -9.78
N ARG A 177 -5.31 1.40 -8.74
CA ARG A 177 -4.92 2.80 -8.61
C ARG A 177 -3.43 2.96 -8.34
N VAL A 178 -2.87 2.17 -7.44
CA VAL A 178 -1.43 2.20 -7.14
C VAL A 178 -0.63 1.75 -8.37
N ARG A 179 -1.10 0.72 -9.09
CA ARG A 179 -0.47 0.29 -10.35
C ARG A 179 -0.49 1.37 -11.42
N LEU A 180 -1.62 2.06 -11.58
CA LEU A 180 -1.71 3.16 -12.55
C LEU A 180 -0.75 4.29 -12.19
N ALA A 181 -0.70 4.70 -10.90
CA ALA A 181 0.24 5.71 -10.44
C ALA A 181 1.70 5.30 -10.71
N ASN A 182 2.03 4.06 -10.41
CA ASN A 182 3.37 3.51 -10.63
C ASN A 182 3.79 3.56 -12.11
N GLU A 183 2.93 3.12 -13.03
CA GLU A 183 3.21 3.18 -14.47
C GLU A 183 3.28 4.63 -15.00
N MET A 184 2.48 5.55 -14.45
CA MET A 184 2.56 6.96 -14.80
C MET A 184 3.87 7.60 -14.33
N ILE A 185 4.36 7.25 -13.13
CA ILE A 185 5.66 7.70 -12.62
C ILE A 185 6.77 7.18 -13.53
N ASP A 186 6.76 5.91 -13.88
CA ASP A 186 7.75 5.30 -14.77
C ASP A 186 7.73 5.93 -16.17
N GLU A 187 6.53 6.18 -16.73
CA GLU A 187 6.42 6.85 -18.03
C GLU A 187 6.91 8.28 -17.97
N SER A 188 6.58 9.02 -16.91
CA SER A 188 7.07 10.39 -16.71
C SER A 188 8.60 10.44 -16.57
N LEU A 189 9.21 9.48 -15.89
CA LEU A 189 10.67 9.37 -15.80
C LEU A 189 11.32 9.10 -17.16
N ARG A 190 10.72 8.23 -17.99
CA ARG A 190 11.24 7.88 -19.32
C ARG A 190 11.08 9.01 -20.34
N SER A 191 9.90 9.67 -20.32
CA SER A 191 9.53 10.64 -21.36
C SER A 191 9.86 12.09 -21.02
N GLY A 192 10.12 12.39 -19.74
CA GLY A 192 10.22 13.76 -19.24
C GLY A 192 8.90 14.52 -19.19
N ARG A 193 7.76 13.88 -19.52
CA ARG A 193 6.43 14.50 -19.58
C ARG A 193 5.78 14.56 -18.21
N ASP A 194 4.82 15.46 -18.07
CA ASP A 194 3.98 15.56 -16.88
C ASP A 194 2.97 14.40 -16.80
N PHE A 195 2.47 14.10 -15.61
CA PHE A 195 1.58 12.97 -15.33
C PHE A 195 0.29 12.94 -16.19
N PRO A 196 -0.42 14.03 -16.42
CA PRO A 196 -1.60 14.01 -17.28
C PRO A 196 -1.34 13.47 -18.68
N GLU A 197 -0.14 13.74 -19.23
CA GLU A 197 0.26 13.26 -20.56
C GLU A 197 0.67 11.77 -20.58
N CYS A 198 0.91 11.20 -19.41
CA CYS A 198 1.35 9.81 -19.25
C CYS A 198 0.19 8.82 -19.08
N ILE A 199 -1.03 9.29 -18.79
CA ILE A 199 -2.17 8.44 -18.38
C ILE A 199 -2.52 7.38 -19.43
N ASP A 200 -2.71 7.79 -20.69
CA ASP A 200 -3.19 6.87 -21.73
C ASP A 200 -2.15 5.79 -22.01
N LYS A 201 -0.88 6.17 -22.03
CA LYS A 201 0.21 5.22 -22.23
C LYS A 201 0.39 4.28 -21.06
N ALA A 202 0.27 4.77 -19.82
CA ALA A 202 0.29 3.93 -18.63
C ALA A 202 -0.85 2.89 -18.67
N LYS A 203 -2.05 3.27 -19.06
CA LYS A 203 -3.19 2.36 -19.24
C LYS A 203 -2.93 1.31 -20.31
N GLU A 204 -2.35 1.70 -21.46
CA GLU A 204 -1.98 0.75 -22.52
C GLU A 204 -0.95 -0.28 -22.02
N VAL A 205 0.08 0.17 -21.31
CA VAL A 205 1.09 -0.71 -20.70
C VAL A 205 0.44 -1.70 -19.73
N LEU A 206 -0.45 -1.22 -18.87
CA LEU A 206 -1.16 -2.07 -17.90
C LEU A 206 -2.07 -3.10 -18.60
N ALA A 207 -2.78 -2.72 -19.65
CA ALA A 207 -3.61 -3.64 -20.42
C ALA A 207 -2.80 -4.79 -21.03
N ILE A 208 -1.64 -4.48 -21.62
CA ILE A 208 -0.74 -5.51 -22.16
C ILE A 208 -0.19 -6.41 -21.04
N LYS A 209 0.21 -5.84 -19.90
CA LYS A 209 0.67 -6.62 -18.74
C LYS A 209 -0.43 -7.57 -18.25
N ALA A 210 -1.67 -7.10 -18.12
CA ALA A 210 -2.81 -7.91 -17.69
C ALA A 210 -3.10 -9.07 -18.67
N GLU A 211 -3.03 -8.82 -19.99
CA GLU A 211 -3.18 -9.87 -21.00
C GLU A 211 -2.09 -10.93 -20.88
N ILE A 212 -0.84 -10.54 -20.69
CA ILE A 212 0.27 -11.48 -20.47
C ILE A 212 0.01 -12.35 -19.23
N GLU A 213 -0.43 -11.76 -18.11
CA GLU A 213 -0.71 -12.51 -16.87
C GLU A 213 -1.84 -13.54 -17.07
N THR A 214 -2.91 -13.20 -17.78
CA THR A 214 -4.02 -14.14 -18.08
C THR A 214 -3.58 -15.29 -19.00
N LEU A 215 -2.58 -15.07 -19.84
CA LEU A 215 -2.07 -16.09 -20.76
C LEU A 215 -1.02 -17.02 -20.13
N LYS A 216 -0.28 -16.57 -19.14
CA LYS A 216 0.79 -17.36 -18.48
C LYS A 216 0.35 -18.75 -18.01
N PRO A 217 -0.77 -18.92 -17.28
CA PRO A 217 -1.22 -20.25 -16.83
C PRO A 217 -1.54 -21.20 -18.00
N LYS A 218 -1.95 -20.66 -19.17
CA LYS A 218 -2.36 -21.39 -20.36
C LYS A 218 -1.19 -21.73 -21.28
N ALA A 219 0.01 -21.25 -20.98
CA ALA A 219 1.18 -21.30 -21.87
C ALA A 219 1.93 -22.65 -21.81
N LYS A 220 1.76 -23.43 -20.72
CA LYS A 220 2.49 -24.70 -20.53
C LYS A 220 2.06 -25.71 -21.59
N GLY A 221 3.00 -26.09 -22.50
CA GLY A 221 2.74 -27.02 -23.60
C GLY A 221 1.92 -26.45 -24.76
N ASN A 222 1.56 -25.15 -24.76
CA ASN A 222 0.74 -24.49 -25.77
C ASN A 222 1.57 -23.48 -26.58
N VAL A 223 2.13 -23.93 -27.69
CA VAL A 223 2.99 -23.10 -28.56
C VAL A 223 2.30 -21.83 -29.09
N PRO A 224 1.05 -21.86 -29.58
CA PRO A 224 0.32 -20.64 -29.97
C PRO A 224 0.24 -19.60 -28.86
N VAL A 225 -0.06 -19.98 -27.62
CA VAL A 225 -0.14 -19.08 -26.48
C VAL A 225 1.24 -18.51 -26.11
N GLN A 226 2.30 -19.31 -26.17
CA GLN A 226 3.67 -18.86 -25.96
C GLN A 226 4.07 -17.80 -26.99
N ASN A 227 3.70 -18.01 -28.27
CA ASN A 227 3.95 -17.04 -29.33
C ASN A 227 3.18 -15.73 -29.11
N GLN A 228 1.94 -15.78 -28.63
CA GLN A 228 1.16 -14.59 -28.27
C GLN A 228 1.83 -13.81 -27.15
N ILE A 229 2.25 -14.47 -26.08
CA ILE A 229 2.99 -13.83 -24.98
C ILE A 229 4.27 -13.16 -25.49
N THR A 230 5.01 -13.84 -26.37
CA THR A 230 6.24 -13.28 -26.94
C THR A 230 5.96 -12.02 -27.77
N ARG A 231 4.88 -12.01 -28.56
CA ARG A 231 4.44 -10.84 -29.32
C ARG A 231 4.08 -9.66 -28.41
N LEU A 232 3.30 -9.91 -27.35
CA LEU A 232 2.92 -8.90 -26.36
C LEU A 232 4.13 -8.32 -25.62
N LYS A 233 5.10 -9.15 -25.24
CA LYS A 233 6.35 -8.69 -24.63
C LYS A 233 7.16 -7.79 -25.59
N LYS A 234 7.19 -8.11 -26.89
CA LYS A 234 7.83 -7.25 -27.90
C LYS A 234 7.09 -5.91 -28.05
N GLN A 235 5.76 -5.93 -28.05
CA GLN A 235 4.94 -4.71 -28.10
C GLN A 235 5.21 -3.84 -26.85
N LEU A 236 5.20 -4.42 -25.67
CA LEU A 236 5.50 -3.73 -24.42
C LEU A 236 6.89 -3.07 -24.44
N LYS A 237 7.90 -3.79 -24.95
CA LYS A 237 9.26 -3.24 -25.12
C LYS A 237 9.28 -2.05 -26.08
N LYS A 238 8.57 -2.12 -27.22
CA LYS A 238 8.47 -1.02 -28.17
C LYS A 238 7.80 0.23 -27.56
N LEU A 239 6.70 0.04 -26.82
CA LEU A 239 6.01 1.14 -26.13
C LEU A 239 6.92 1.84 -25.13
N LYS A 240 7.67 1.09 -24.32
CA LYS A 240 8.62 1.66 -23.36
C LYS A 240 9.78 2.41 -24.02
N LEU A 241 10.31 1.90 -25.13
CA LEU A 241 11.41 2.53 -25.88
C LEU A 241 10.96 3.80 -26.63
N ALA A 242 9.73 3.83 -27.14
CA ALA A 242 9.19 5.00 -27.84
C ALA A 242 8.97 6.22 -26.93
N SER A 243 9.07 6.04 -25.59
CA SER A 243 8.96 7.12 -24.60
C SER A 243 10.31 7.73 -24.24
N THR A 244 11.41 7.09 -24.59
CA THR A 244 12.73 7.61 -24.22
C THR A 244 12.99 8.89 -25.02
N VAL A 245 12.99 10.03 -24.33
CA VAL A 245 13.39 11.30 -24.94
C VAL A 245 14.87 11.20 -25.27
N THR A 246 15.19 11.39 -26.55
CA THR A 246 16.57 11.64 -26.95
C THR A 246 16.91 13.04 -26.41
N THR A 247 17.49 13.10 -25.23
CA THR A 247 18.15 14.32 -24.74
C THR A 247 19.36 14.54 -25.62
N HIS A 248 19.24 15.52 -26.52
CA HIS A 248 20.37 16.15 -27.17
C HIS A 248 20.88 17.31 -26.35
#